data_e2971eb261a483fd206a050a32d22a88
#
_entry.id   e2971eb261a483fd206a050a32d22a88
#
_cell.length_a   1.000
_cell.length_b   1.000
_cell.length_c   1.000
_cell.angle_alpha   90.00
_cell.angle_beta   90.00
_cell.angle_gamma   90.00
#
_symmetry.space_group_name_H-M   'P 1'
#
loop_
_entity.id
_entity.type
_entity.pdbx_description
1 polymer ?
#
loop_
_entity_poly.entity_id
_entity_poly.type
_entity_poly.pdbx_seq_one_letter_code
_entity_poly.pdbx_strand_id
1 'polypeptide(L)'
;MRTIYLDNAATSFPKPEGVSSRMKTYMDTVGATINRSVYGAAQDAGLTTLLLREAVGRFFHFPEPPTHVILTPGATAGLNMIIKGLLKPGDHCIVSSMEHN
;
A
#
# COMPACT_ATOMS: atom_id res chain seq x y z
N MET A 1 20.74 2.50 27.89
CA MET A 1 20.68 3.74 27.11
C MET A 1 19.39 3.71 26.28
N ARG A 2 18.55 4.76 26.31
CA ARG A 2 17.33 4.80 25.51
C ARG A 2 17.68 5.34 24.13
N THR A 3 17.51 4.52 23.07
CA THR A 3 17.71 4.96 21.69
C THR A 3 16.50 5.78 21.24
N ILE A 4 16.76 6.95 20.66
CA ILE A 4 15.73 7.79 20.04
C ILE A 4 15.88 7.63 18.52
N TYR A 5 14.81 7.18 17.86
CA TYR A 5 14.76 7.02 16.41
C TYR A 5 14.00 8.20 15.79
N LEU A 6 14.65 8.95 14.88
CA LEU A 6 14.10 10.18 14.30
C LEU A 6 13.90 10.10 12.77
N ASP A 7 14.02 8.90 12.19
CA ASP A 7 13.95 8.70 10.74
C ASP A 7 12.70 7.89 10.31
N ASN A 8 11.58 8.11 10.98
CA ASN A 8 10.31 7.44 10.67
C ASN A 8 9.77 7.78 9.26
N ALA A 9 10.19 8.89 8.68
CA ALA A 9 9.81 9.25 7.32
C ALA A 9 10.39 8.28 6.27
N ALA A 10 11.60 7.78 6.48
CA ALA A 10 12.20 6.77 5.63
C ALA A 10 11.57 5.38 5.87
N THR A 11 11.45 4.98 7.12
CA THR A 11 10.77 3.74 7.52
C THR A 11 10.41 3.78 9.00
N SER A 12 9.25 3.23 9.36
CA SER A 12 8.84 3.14 10.77
C SER A 12 9.74 2.17 11.53
N PHE A 13 10.31 2.62 12.66
CA PHE A 13 11.07 1.77 13.58
C PHE A 13 10.88 2.23 15.03
N PRO A 14 10.61 1.29 15.97
CA PRO A 14 10.30 -0.12 15.72
C PRO A 14 9.03 -0.30 14.88
N LYS A 15 8.91 -1.45 14.19
CA LYS A 15 7.67 -1.77 13.49
C LYS A 15 6.53 -1.91 14.49
N PRO A 16 5.29 -1.52 14.15
CA PRO A 16 4.14 -1.74 15.02
C PRO A 16 4.02 -3.22 15.40
N GLU A 17 3.55 -3.46 16.62
CA GLU A 17 3.32 -4.80 17.12
C GLU A 17 2.41 -5.60 16.18
N GLY A 18 2.75 -6.86 15.96
CA GLY A 18 1.99 -7.76 15.10
C GLY A 18 2.34 -7.72 13.61
N VAL A 19 3.04 -6.69 13.09
CA VAL A 19 3.35 -6.61 11.64
C VAL A 19 4.14 -7.84 11.18
N SER A 20 5.27 -8.14 11.82
CA SER A 20 6.13 -9.26 11.43
C SER A 20 5.45 -10.62 11.60
N SER A 21 4.70 -10.81 12.69
CA SER A 21 3.97 -12.06 12.92
C SER A 21 2.83 -12.25 11.91
N ARG A 22 2.12 -11.19 11.53
CA ARG A 22 1.08 -11.26 10.49
C ARG A 22 1.66 -11.58 9.13
N MET A 23 2.79 -10.97 8.77
CA MET A 23 3.49 -11.29 7.51
C MET A 23 3.92 -12.75 7.49
N LYS A 24 4.54 -13.24 8.58
CA LYS A 24 4.95 -14.64 8.69
C LYS A 24 3.75 -15.59 8.57
N THR A 25 2.68 -15.34 9.32
CA THR A 25 1.45 -16.14 9.26
C THR A 25 0.91 -16.19 7.84
N TYR A 26 0.81 -15.06 7.15
CA TYR A 26 0.33 -15.02 5.78
C TYR A 26 1.20 -15.87 4.84
N MET A 27 2.52 -15.76 4.94
CA MET A 27 3.45 -16.56 4.13
C MET A 27 3.34 -18.06 4.40
N ASP A 28 3.16 -18.43 5.67
CA ASP A 28 3.11 -19.84 6.09
C ASP A 28 1.76 -20.51 5.75
N THR A 29 0.66 -19.76 5.76
CA THR A 29 -0.71 -20.35 5.74
C THR A 29 -1.52 -19.99 4.50
N VAL A 30 -1.26 -18.85 3.88
CA VAL A 30 -2.01 -18.37 2.72
C VAL A 30 -1.14 -18.40 1.47
N GLY A 31 -0.13 -17.52 1.37
CA GLY A 31 0.92 -17.47 0.33
C GLY A 31 0.44 -17.64 -1.12
N ALA A 32 -0.84 -17.41 -1.40
CA ALA A 32 -1.48 -17.73 -2.66
C ALA A 32 -1.62 -16.53 -3.58
N THR A 33 -1.77 -16.81 -4.88
CA THR A 33 -2.04 -15.78 -5.89
C THR A 33 -3.47 -15.23 -5.76
N ILE A 34 -3.62 -13.93 -6.01
CA ILE A 34 -4.90 -13.25 -6.03
C ILE A 34 -5.48 -13.30 -7.46
N ASN A 35 -6.81 -13.50 -7.57
CA ASN A 35 -7.60 -13.39 -8.81
C ASN A 35 -7.29 -14.43 -9.93
N ARG A 36 -6.56 -15.51 -9.64
CA ARG A 36 -6.25 -16.54 -10.64
C ARG A 36 -6.80 -17.92 -10.32
N SER A 37 -7.45 -18.09 -9.18
CA SER A 37 -7.91 -19.39 -8.70
C SER A 37 -9.07 -19.24 -7.74
N VAL A 38 -9.87 -20.30 -7.60
CA VAL A 38 -11.05 -20.34 -6.71
C VAL A 38 -10.85 -21.25 -5.49
N TYR A 39 -9.63 -21.74 -5.24
CA TYR A 39 -9.35 -22.53 -4.04
C TYR A 39 -9.22 -21.65 -2.80
N GLY A 40 -9.41 -22.24 -1.60
CA GLY A 40 -9.54 -21.51 -0.32
C GLY A 40 -8.45 -20.48 -0.07
N ALA A 41 -7.16 -20.83 -0.22
CA ALA A 41 -6.07 -19.88 0.01
C ALA A 41 -6.07 -18.67 -0.96
N ALA A 42 -6.53 -18.85 -2.20
CA ALA A 42 -6.69 -17.74 -3.14
C ALA A 42 -7.87 -16.81 -2.76
N GLN A 43 -8.94 -17.37 -2.19
CA GLN A 43 -10.06 -16.60 -1.65
C GLN A 43 -9.62 -15.81 -0.42
N ASP A 44 -8.85 -16.42 0.50
CA ASP A 44 -8.28 -15.74 1.67
C ASP A 44 -7.34 -14.60 1.29
N ALA A 45 -6.51 -14.78 0.26
CA ALA A 45 -5.66 -13.73 -0.28
C ALA A 45 -6.49 -12.58 -0.87
N GLY A 46 -7.54 -12.89 -1.62
CA GLY A 46 -8.50 -11.92 -2.15
C GLY A 46 -9.22 -11.13 -1.06
N LEU A 47 -9.72 -11.83 -0.05
CA LEU A 47 -10.37 -11.21 1.11
C LEU A 47 -9.42 -10.30 1.88
N THR A 48 -8.18 -10.74 2.13
CA THR A 48 -7.16 -9.92 2.79
C THR A 48 -6.92 -8.60 2.03
N THR A 49 -6.86 -8.66 0.71
CA THR A 49 -6.68 -7.47 -0.14
C THR A 49 -7.90 -6.55 -0.08
N LEU A 50 -9.11 -7.10 -0.10
CA LEU A 50 -10.34 -6.31 0.02
C LEU A 50 -10.41 -5.59 1.37
N LEU A 51 -10.17 -6.30 2.47
CA LEU A 51 -10.18 -5.74 3.82
C LEU A 51 -9.14 -4.62 3.99
N LEU A 52 -7.96 -4.77 3.38
CA LEU A 52 -6.95 -3.72 3.36
C LEU A 52 -7.45 -2.47 2.62
N ARG A 53 -8.02 -2.63 1.43
CA ARG A 53 -8.59 -1.49 0.66
C ARG A 53 -9.69 -0.77 1.42
N GLU A 54 -10.58 -1.51 2.08
CA GLU A 54 -11.62 -0.93 2.95
C GLU A 54 -11.02 -0.18 4.14
N ALA A 55 -9.98 -0.73 4.79
CA ALA A 55 -9.30 -0.08 5.90
C ALA A 55 -8.64 1.23 5.47
N VAL A 56 -7.98 1.26 4.31
CA VAL A 56 -7.41 2.46 3.71
C VAL A 56 -8.50 3.49 3.40
N GLY A 57 -9.58 3.07 2.76
CA GLY A 57 -10.72 3.94 2.45
C GLY A 57 -11.30 4.59 3.72
N ARG A 58 -11.54 3.80 4.77
CA ARG A 58 -12.02 4.32 6.06
C ARG A 58 -11.02 5.30 6.70
N PHE A 59 -9.74 4.99 6.68
CA PHE A 59 -8.70 5.83 7.28
C PHE A 59 -8.62 7.22 6.63
N PHE A 60 -8.75 7.28 5.31
CA PHE A 60 -8.70 8.54 4.56
C PHE A 60 -10.09 9.18 4.33
N HIS A 61 -11.16 8.64 4.91
CA HIS A 61 -12.54 9.07 4.65
C HIS A 61 -12.88 9.13 3.15
N PHE A 62 -12.36 8.18 2.39
CA PHE A 62 -12.55 8.08 0.95
C PHE A 62 -13.92 7.44 0.67
N PRO A 63 -14.87 8.15 0.02
CA PRO A 63 -16.26 7.71 -0.10
C PRO A 63 -16.49 6.67 -1.19
N GLU A 64 -15.48 6.40 -2.01
CA GLU A 64 -15.59 5.54 -3.17
C GLU A 64 -15.42 4.04 -2.81
N PRO A 65 -15.88 3.12 -3.68
CA PRO A 65 -15.74 1.70 -3.47
C PRO A 65 -14.28 1.25 -3.25
N PRO A 66 -14.03 0.20 -2.46
CA PRO A 66 -12.67 -0.32 -2.21
C PRO A 66 -11.89 -0.66 -3.48
N THR A 67 -12.57 -0.93 -4.58
CA THR A 67 -11.96 -1.19 -5.90
C THR A 67 -11.21 0.02 -6.46
N HIS A 68 -11.52 1.24 -6.01
CA HIS A 68 -10.81 2.46 -6.39
C HIS A 68 -9.51 2.68 -5.60
N VAL A 69 -9.23 1.87 -4.58
CA VAL A 69 -7.95 1.87 -3.87
C VAL A 69 -6.98 0.95 -4.59
N ILE A 70 -5.97 1.53 -5.22
CA ILE A 70 -4.94 0.79 -5.95
C ILE A 70 -3.71 0.63 -5.07
N LEU A 71 -3.29 -0.62 -4.82
CA LEU A 71 -2.09 -0.93 -4.07
C LEU A 71 -0.89 -0.99 -5.01
N THR A 72 0.17 -0.27 -4.67
CA THR A 72 1.42 -0.22 -5.43
C THR A 72 2.60 -0.67 -4.57
N PRO A 73 3.72 -1.11 -5.17
CA PRO A 73 4.91 -1.52 -4.42
C PRO A 73 5.58 -0.40 -3.62
N GLY A 74 5.16 0.85 -3.82
CA GLY A 74 5.67 2.01 -3.11
C GLY A 74 5.25 3.32 -3.76
N ALA A 75 5.57 4.44 -3.10
CA ALA A 75 5.20 5.79 -3.56
C ALA A 75 5.71 6.10 -4.97
N THR A 76 6.95 5.72 -5.29
CA THR A 76 7.54 5.91 -6.63
C THR A 76 6.68 5.26 -7.74
N ALA A 77 6.23 4.03 -7.52
CA ALA A 77 5.37 3.36 -8.49
C ALA A 77 4.00 4.05 -8.60
N GLY A 78 3.41 4.45 -7.48
CA GLY A 78 2.15 5.18 -7.45
C GLY A 78 2.22 6.52 -8.18
N LEU A 79 3.23 7.34 -7.88
CA LEU A 79 3.46 8.63 -8.54
C LEU A 79 3.70 8.47 -10.04
N ASN A 80 4.54 7.52 -10.46
CA ASN A 80 4.75 7.25 -11.89
C ASN A 80 3.46 6.82 -12.59
N MET A 81 2.62 6.02 -11.93
CA MET A 81 1.33 5.60 -12.49
C MET A 81 0.42 6.82 -12.73
N ILE A 82 0.33 7.74 -11.76
CA ILE A 82 -0.48 8.95 -11.86
C ILE A 82 0.10 9.88 -12.95
N ILE A 83 1.38 10.22 -12.86
CA ILE A 83 2.03 11.16 -13.79
C ILE A 83 1.92 10.66 -15.22
N LYS A 84 2.31 9.40 -15.48
CA LYS A 84 2.29 8.83 -16.83
C LYS A 84 0.90 8.49 -17.35
N GLY A 85 -0.05 8.24 -16.45
CA GLY A 85 -1.41 7.86 -16.83
C GLY A 85 -2.35 9.03 -17.02
N LEU A 86 -2.13 10.14 -16.33
CA LEU A 86 -3.05 11.29 -16.38
C LEU A 86 -2.49 12.48 -17.16
N LEU A 87 -1.19 12.79 -17.05
CA LEU A 87 -0.61 13.97 -17.69
C LEU A 87 -0.39 13.74 -19.18
N LYS A 88 -0.69 14.78 -19.97
CA LYS A 88 -0.53 14.85 -21.43
C LYS A 88 0.48 15.93 -21.78
N PRO A 89 1.11 15.88 -22.97
CA PRO A 89 1.93 16.98 -23.44
C PRO A 89 1.15 18.30 -23.42
N GLY A 90 1.70 19.31 -22.74
CA GLY A 90 1.08 20.61 -22.57
C GLY A 90 0.35 20.81 -21.24
N ASP A 91 0.14 19.77 -20.44
CA ASP A 91 -0.40 19.90 -19.10
C ASP A 91 0.59 20.56 -18.14
N HIS A 92 0.08 21.24 -17.12
CA HIS A 92 0.89 21.88 -16.09
C HIS A 92 0.91 21.02 -14.83
N CYS A 93 2.12 20.80 -14.29
CA CYS A 93 2.33 20.12 -13.02
C CYS A 93 3.06 21.05 -12.06
N ILE A 94 2.48 21.28 -10.88
CA ILE A 94 3.11 22.09 -9.83
C ILE A 94 3.81 21.14 -8.86
N VAL A 95 5.10 21.38 -8.64
CA VAL A 95 5.92 20.62 -7.68
C VAL A 95 6.62 21.58 -6.74
N SER A 96 6.91 21.15 -5.52
CA SER A 96 7.72 21.93 -4.59
C SER A 96 9.22 21.71 -4.87
N SER A 97 10.07 22.64 -4.41
CA SER A 97 11.52 22.47 -4.47
C SER A 97 12.05 21.50 -3.40
N MET A 98 11.17 20.98 -2.55
CA MET A 98 11.50 20.10 -1.42
C MET A 98 11.02 18.65 -1.63
N GLU A 99 10.71 18.30 -2.88
CA GLU A 99 10.32 16.93 -3.20
C GLU A 99 11.48 15.94 -3.01
N HIS A 100 11.13 14.69 -2.82
CA HIS A 100 12.11 13.60 -2.73
C HIS A 100 12.81 13.38 -4.09
N ASN A 101 14.11 13.08 -4.04
CA ASN A 101 14.95 12.77 -5.22
C ASN A 101 14.42 11.60 -6.04
#